data_fa268cd0b454eea75e02ee0135f4b5cb
#
_entry.id   fa268cd0b454eea75e02ee0135f4b5cb
#
_cell.length_a   1.000
_cell.length_b   1.000
_cell.length_c   1.000
_cell.angle_alpha   90.00
_cell.angle_beta   90.00
_cell.angle_gamma   90.00
#
_symmetry.space_group_name_H-M   'P 1'
#
loop_
_entity.id
_entity.type
_entity.pdbx_description
1 polymer ?
#
loop_
_entity_poly.entity_id
_entity_poly.type
_entity_poly.pdbx_seq_one_letter_code
_entity_poly.pdbx_strand_id
1 'polypeptide(L)'
;MSALSDLVYGKGNKPWPYFTDKYPVKVKQIEGMNNEQLERDIRDAGDHLGGRTAAKCLMTRWDMHMVCKDFWDVAEKAKEIAYACPLATKTDTNGKTLIVPLYLNDTWGLIYTKGQSAKVHNHWPSLWSYTYCIFACENCSPLVFPNANEPLSVTPKTSQIIVFPSWLQHEVPKHPCDHDRIMLSGNLNNGLELDNDKRPFWDTDEYSGSTEGPLWHAS
;
A
#
# COMPACT_ATOMS: atom_id res chain seq x y z
N MET A 1 -11.48 -4.36 26.46
CA MET A 1 -10.30 -4.84 25.71
C MET A 1 -10.40 -6.35 25.69
N SER A 2 -10.21 -6.99 24.55
CA SER A 2 -10.45 -8.43 24.39
C SER A 2 -9.29 -9.25 24.97
N ALA A 3 -9.57 -10.47 25.45
CA ALA A 3 -8.57 -11.43 25.91
C ALA A 3 -7.43 -11.69 24.92
N LEU A 4 -7.69 -11.45 23.64
CA LEU A 4 -6.71 -11.58 22.54
C LEU A 4 -5.64 -10.49 22.60
N SER A 5 -6.00 -9.24 22.97
CA SER A 5 -5.02 -8.15 23.10
C SER A 5 -4.07 -8.39 24.27
N ASP A 6 -4.56 -8.95 25.37
CA ASP A 6 -3.74 -9.29 26.54
C ASP A 6 -2.77 -10.46 26.28
N LEU A 7 -3.17 -11.37 25.37
CA LEU A 7 -2.32 -12.50 24.95
C LEU A 7 -1.18 -12.04 24.01
N VAL A 8 -1.46 -11.11 23.12
CA VAL A 8 -0.49 -10.66 22.09
C VAL A 8 0.45 -9.60 22.63
N TYR A 9 -0.01 -8.75 23.56
CA TYR A 9 0.73 -7.56 24.01
C TYR A 9 1.08 -7.56 25.51
N GLY A 10 0.63 -8.57 26.26
CA GLY A 10 0.79 -8.64 27.71
C GLY A 10 -0.25 -7.80 28.47
N LYS A 11 -0.65 -8.28 29.66
CA LYS A 11 -1.63 -7.60 30.51
C LYS A 11 -1.20 -6.19 30.84
N GLY A 12 -2.06 -5.22 30.53
CA GLY A 12 -1.84 -3.81 30.88
C GLY A 12 -0.97 -3.03 29.91
N ASN A 13 -0.38 -3.66 28.90
CA ASN A 13 0.30 -2.94 27.83
C ASN A 13 -0.73 -2.41 26.83
N LYS A 14 -0.64 -1.12 26.52
CA LYS A 14 -1.33 -0.58 25.34
C LYS A 14 -0.81 -1.32 24.12
N PRO A 15 -1.67 -1.68 23.15
CA PRO A 15 -1.29 -2.54 22.02
C PRO A 15 -0.07 -2.07 21.23
N TRP A 16 0.34 -0.82 21.36
CA TRP A 16 1.55 -0.27 20.72
C TRP A 16 1.99 0.96 21.51
N PRO A 17 3.21 0.98 22.09
CA PRO A 17 3.72 2.16 22.81
C PRO A 17 3.87 3.40 21.91
N TYR A 18 3.56 3.27 20.63
CA TYR A 18 3.73 4.28 19.56
C TYR A 18 2.42 4.98 19.17
N PHE A 19 1.31 4.70 19.88
CA PHE A 19 0.08 5.47 19.75
C PHE A 19 0.16 6.87 20.39
N THR A 20 1.29 7.20 20.99
CA THR A 20 1.49 8.51 21.58
C THR A 20 2.04 9.45 20.52
N ASP A 21 1.26 10.43 20.17
CA ASP A 21 1.58 11.76 19.65
C ASP A 21 2.11 11.91 18.21
N LYS A 22 2.70 10.90 17.55
CA LYS A 22 3.10 11.01 16.14
C LYS A 22 2.94 9.67 15.42
N TYR A 23 1.81 9.50 14.75
CA TYR A 23 1.66 8.37 13.82
C TYR A 23 2.75 8.46 12.77
N PRO A 24 3.49 7.38 12.48
CA PRO A 24 4.52 7.41 11.46
C PRO A 24 3.89 7.31 10.05
N VAL A 25 2.96 8.20 9.77
CA VAL A 25 2.46 8.41 8.42
C VAL A 25 3.48 9.28 7.70
N LYS A 26 4.10 8.73 6.67
CA LYS A 26 5.07 9.43 5.83
C LYS A 26 4.41 9.80 4.52
N VAL A 27 4.48 11.07 4.18
CA VAL A 27 3.98 11.60 2.91
C VAL A 27 5.16 12.17 2.15
N LYS A 28 5.41 11.67 0.94
CA LYS A 28 6.50 12.14 0.09
C LYS A 28 6.05 12.30 -1.35
N GLN A 29 6.57 13.30 -2.01
CA GLN A 29 6.54 13.41 -3.46
C GLN A 29 7.68 12.54 -4.02
N ILE A 30 7.40 11.69 -5.00
CA ILE A 30 8.42 10.88 -5.68
C ILE A 30 8.40 11.18 -7.17
N GLU A 31 9.58 11.11 -7.79
CA GLU A 31 9.77 11.39 -9.20
C GLU A 31 10.19 10.12 -9.95
N GLY A 32 10.10 10.15 -11.26
CA GLY A 32 10.59 9.08 -12.13
C GLY A 32 9.64 7.89 -12.30
N MET A 33 8.42 7.95 -11.74
CA MET A 33 7.40 6.92 -11.97
C MET A 33 6.64 7.20 -13.26
N ASN A 34 6.38 6.17 -14.05
CA ASN A 34 5.61 6.27 -15.29
C ASN A 34 4.10 6.18 -15.01
N ASN A 35 3.50 7.31 -14.61
CA ASN A 35 2.08 7.36 -14.27
C ASN A 35 1.17 6.96 -15.43
N GLU A 36 1.53 7.27 -16.66
CA GLU A 36 0.73 6.89 -17.83
C GLU A 36 0.73 5.37 -18.04
N GLN A 37 1.86 4.70 -17.81
CA GLN A 37 1.93 3.24 -17.91
C GLN A 37 1.18 2.59 -16.75
N LEU A 38 1.37 3.08 -15.52
CA LEU A 38 0.63 2.60 -14.35
C LEU A 38 -0.90 2.70 -14.54
N GLU A 39 -1.39 3.82 -15.10
CA GLU A 39 -2.81 3.97 -15.42
C GLU A 39 -3.27 2.96 -16.48
N ARG A 40 -2.50 2.79 -17.58
CA ARG A 40 -2.81 1.79 -18.62
C ARG A 40 -2.90 0.38 -18.02
N ASP A 41 -1.88 -0.01 -17.23
CA ASP A 41 -1.82 -1.33 -16.60
C ASP A 41 -3.02 -1.61 -15.69
N ILE A 42 -3.49 -0.59 -14.93
CA ILE A 42 -4.68 -0.72 -14.09
C ILE A 42 -5.94 -0.90 -14.94
N ARG A 43 -6.09 -0.12 -16.00
CA ARG A 43 -7.27 -0.19 -16.87
C ARG A 43 -7.31 -1.50 -17.65
N ASP A 44 -6.17 -1.96 -18.14
CA ASP A 44 -6.03 -3.22 -18.89
C ASP A 44 -6.24 -4.44 -17.99
N ALA A 45 -5.73 -4.42 -16.75
CA ALA A 45 -5.99 -5.45 -15.76
C ALA A 45 -7.48 -5.55 -15.39
N GLY A 46 -8.20 -4.44 -15.41
CA GLY A 46 -9.64 -4.40 -15.15
C GLY A 46 -10.03 -4.66 -13.69
N ASP A 47 -11.33 -4.86 -13.46
CA ASP A 47 -11.89 -5.05 -12.13
C ASP A 47 -11.94 -6.52 -11.73
N HIS A 48 -11.08 -6.92 -10.80
CA HIS A 48 -11.04 -8.26 -10.22
C HIS A 48 -11.68 -8.34 -8.82
N LEU A 49 -11.57 -7.28 -8.02
CA LEU A 49 -11.90 -7.29 -6.60
C LEU A 49 -12.90 -6.20 -6.19
N GLY A 50 -13.36 -5.40 -7.15
CA GLY A 50 -14.28 -4.30 -6.89
C GLY A 50 -15.54 -4.74 -6.14
N GLY A 51 -15.87 -4.00 -5.11
CA GLY A 51 -17.02 -4.29 -4.25
C GLY A 51 -16.87 -5.48 -3.29
N ARG A 52 -15.86 -6.34 -3.43
CA ARG A 52 -15.61 -7.51 -2.55
C ARG A 52 -14.76 -7.17 -1.33
N THR A 53 -14.09 -6.03 -1.33
CA THR A 53 -13.24 -5.54 -0.26
C THR A 53 -13.84 -4.30 0.41
N ALA A 54 -13.09 -3.64 1.29
CA ALA A 54 -13.46 -2.34 1.85
C ALA A 54 -13.56 -1.26 0.77
N ALA A 55 -12.73 -1.32 -0.28
CA ALA A 55 -12.79 -0.43 -1.43
C ALA A 55 -14.02 -0.75 -2.30
N LYS A 56 -14.84 0.28 -2.54
CA LYS A 56 -16.05 0.22 -3.37
C LYS A 56 -15.81 0.94 -4.69
N CYS A 57 -14.80 0.50 -5.41
CA CYS A 57 -14.33 1.04 -6.68
C CYS A 57 -13.76 -0.08 -7.53
N LEU A 58 -13.32 0.21 -8.77
CA LEU A 58 -12.50 -0.73 -9.54
C LEU A 58 -11.25 -1.08 -8.74
N MET A 59 -10.96 -2.35 -8.62
CA MET A 59 -9.77 -2.86 -7.94
C MET A 59 -9.19 -4.05 -8.70
N THR A 60 -7.92 -3.94 -9.11
CA THR A 60 -7.22 -5.02 -9.82
C THR A 60 -6.94 -6.22 -8.92
N ARG A 61 -6.26 -7.24 -9.45
CA ARG A 61 -5.68 -8.34 -8.66
C ARG A 61 -4.62 -7.84 -7.68
N TRP A 62 -4.27 -8.68 -6.67
CA TRP A 62 -3.36 -8.31 -5.58
C TRP A 62 -1.87 -8.37 -5.94
N ASP A 63 -1.51 -9.04 -6.99
CA ASP A 63 -0.13 -9.37 -7.36
C ASP A 63 0.36 -8.59 -8.58
N MET A 64 -0.11 -7.36 -8.76
CA MET A 64 0.27 -6.52 -9.91
C MET A 64 1.79 -6.29 -9.98
N HIS A 65 2.49 -6.21 -8.85
CA HIS A 65 3.96 -6.09 -8.81
C HIS A 65 4.69 -7.29 -9.40
N MET A 66 4.04 -8.45 -9.50
CA MET A 66 4.64 -9.65 -10.12
C MET A 66 4.55 -9.62 -11.64
N VAL A 67 3.62 -8.86 -12.20
CA VAL A 67 3.33 -8.80 -13.65
C VAL A 67 3.66 -7.46 -14.29
N CYS A 68 3.77 -6.39 -13.49
CA CYS A 68 4.04 -5.03 -13.97
C CYS A 68 5.25 -4.45 -13.23
N LYS A 69 6.32 -4.15 -13.95
CA LYS A 69 7.54 -3.58 -13.39
C LYS A 69 7.30 -2.24 -12.70
N ASP A 70 6.48 -1.36 -13.27
CA ASP A 70 6.19 -0.03 -12.69
C ASP A 70 5.51 -0.14 -11.32
N PHE A 71 4.68 -1.18 -11.10
CA PHE A 71 4.12 -1.48 -9.77
C PHE A 71 5.19 -1.90 -8.76
N TRP A 72 6.15 -2.71 -9.19
CA TRP A 72 7.29 -3.09 -8.37
C TRP A 72 8.14 -1.87 -8.00
N ASP A 73 8.44 -0.99 -8.94
CA ASP A 73 9.26 0.19 -8.70
C ASP A 73 8.62 1.12 -7.64
N VAL A 74 7.30 1.33 -7.69
CA VAL A 74 6.57 2.08 -6.65
C VAL A 74 6.65 1.37 -5.30
N ALA A 75 6.50 0.04 -5.26
CA ALA A 75 6.58 -0.74 -4.03
C ALA A 75 7.99 -0.68 -3.40
N GLU A 76 9.05 -0.71 -4.20
CA GLU A 76 10.43 -0.51 -3.71
C GLU A 76 10.62 0.89 -3.11
N LYS A 77 10.02 1.93 -3.71
CA LYS A 77 10.03 3.28 -3.11
C LYS A 77 9.29 3.33 -1.79
N ALA A 78 8.17 2.63 -1.66
CA ALA A 78 7.47 2.49 -0.38
C ALA A 78 8.34 1.81 0.67
N LYS A 79 9.05 0.74 0.29
CA LYS A 79 9.97 0.01 1.17
C LYS A 79 11.13 0.88 1.64
N GLU A 80 11.77 1.66 0.76
CA GLU A 80 12.80 2.63 1.12
C GLU A 80 12.29 3.63 2.17
N ILE A 81 11.06 4.15 2.01
CA ILE A 81 10.46 5.10 2.94
C ILE A 81 10.14 4.43 4.28
N ALA A 82 9.66 3.19 4.28
CA ALA A 82 9.38 2.42 5.48
C ALA A 82 10.66 2.16 6.29
N TYR A 83 11.76 1.82 5.64
CA TYR A 83 13.07 1.62 6.29
C TYR A 83 13.61 2.90 6.96
N ALA A 84 13.26 4.06 6.47
CA ALA A 84 13.62 5.33 7.11
C ALA A 84 12.80 5.64 8.38
N CYS A 85 11.83 4.79 8.74
CA CYS A 85 11.01 4.94 9.95
C CYS A 85 11.62 4.16 11.12
N PRO A 86 11.58 4.70 12.36
CA PRO A 86 12.12 4.01 13.54
C PRO A 86 11.52 2.62 13.80
N LEU A 87 10.27 2.39 13.35
CA LEU A 87 9.59 1.09 13.49
C LEU A 87 10.15 -0.02 12.59
N ALA A 88 11.01 0.31 11.63
CA ALA A 88 11.68 -0.67 10.78
C ALA A 88 12.90 -1.32 11.47
N THR A 89 13.18 -0.97 12.72
CA THR A 89 14.28 -1.50 13.49
C THR A 89 13.81 -2.14 14.78
N LYS A 90 14.54 -3.15 15.24
CA LYS A 90 14.40 -3.71 16.59
C LYS A 90 15.76 -3.79 17.26
N THR A 91 15.80 -3.73 18.57
CA THR A 91 17.02 -3.93 19.35
C THR A 91 17.05 -5.38 19.83
N ASP A 92 18.15 -6.09 19.59
CA ASP A 92 18.36 -7.44 20.10
C ASP A 92 18.71 -7.44 21.61
N THR A 93 18.86 -8.62 22.20
CA THR A 93 19.16 -8.79 23.62
C THR A 93 20.53 -8.23 24.03
N ASN A 94 21.41 -7.97 23.06
CA ASN A 94 22.75 -7.40 23.26
C ASN A 94 22.78 -5.87 23.04
N GLY A 95 21.62 -5.25 22.83
CA GLY A 95 21.51 -3.82 22.55
C GLY A 95 21.84 -3.41 21.12
N LYS A 96 22.05 -4.37 20.20
CA LYS A 96 22.32 -4.09 18.80
C LYS A 96 21.03 -3.78 18.05
N THR A 97 21.01 -2.68 17.33
CA THR A 97 19.90 -2.36 16.42
C THR A 97 19.98 -3.23 15.17
N LEU A 98 18.87 -3.93 14.89
CA LEU A 98 18.68 -4.76 13.71
C LEU A 98 17.62 -4.13 12.81
N ILE A 99 17.86 -4.15 11.51
CA ILE A 99 16.84 -3.78 10.51
C ILE A 99 15.90 -4.98 10.38
N VAL A 100 14.59 -4.72 10.42
CA VAL A 100 13.58 -5.74 10.14
C VAL A 100 13.43 -5.85 8.62
N PRO A 101 13.76 -6.99 8.00
CA PRO A 101 13.60 -7.15 6.55
C PRO A 101 12.14 -6.95 6.15
N LEU A 102 11.91 -6.18 5.10
CA LEU A 102 10.59 -5.94 4.53
C LEU A 102 10.52 -6.55 3.14
N TYR A 103 9.46 -7.31 2.91
CA TYR A 103 9.15 -7.96 1.63
C TYR A 103 7.86 -7.38 1.06
N LEU A 104 7.79 -7.30 -0.27
CA LEU A 104 6.57 -6.96 -0.97
C LEU A 104 5.58 -8.12 -0.79
N ASN A 105 4.40 -7.82 -0.26
CA ASN A 105 3.38 -8.83 -0.02
C ASN A 105 2.32 -8.81 -1.13
N ASP A 106 1.76 -7.65 -1.35
CA ASP A 106 0.72 -7.43 -2.35
C ASP A 106 0.75 -5.99 -2.85
N THR A 107 0.30 -5.80 -4.09
CA THR A 107 0.17 -4.49 -4.71
C THR A 107 -0.96 -4.53 -5.72
N TRP A 108 -1.83 -3.54 -5.68
CA TRP A 108 -3.01 -3.45 -6.55
C TRP A 108 -3.28 -2.01 -7.00
N GLY A 109 -3.98 -1.89 -8.13
CA GLY A 109 -4.48 -0.62 -8.65
C GLY A 109 -5.93 -0.37 -8.25
N LEU A 110 -6.29 0.90 -8.15
CA LEU A 110 -7.62 1.36 -7.76
C LEU A 110 -8.04 2.53 -8.67
N ILE A 111 -9.28 2.50 -9.16
CA ILE A 111 -9.91 3.63 -9.85
C ILE A 111 -11.22 3.97 -9.15
N TYR A 112 -11.27 5.15 -8.55
CA TYR A 112 -12.48 5.69 -7.95
C TYR A 112 -13.17 6.63 -8.93
N THR A 113 -14.40 6.30 -9.30
CA THR A 113 -15.31 7.20 -10.00
C THR A 113 -16.20 7.93 -8.99
N LYS A 114 -16.94 8.94 -9.44
CA LYS A 114 -17.83 9.75 -8.60
C LYS A 114 -18.75 8.90 -7.71
N GLY A 115 -18.77 9.21 -6.43
CA GLY A 115 -19.58 8.54 -5.42
C GLY A 115 -18.96 7.28 -4.82
N GLN A 116 -17.89 6.75 -5.38
CA GLN A 116 -17.17 5.59 -4.86
C GLN A 116 -16.30 5.95 -3.66
N SER A 117 -15.97 4.95 -2.82
CA SER A 117 -15.31 5.18 -1.53
C SER A 117 -14.58 3.92 -1.07
N ALA A 118 -13.77 4.03 -0.02
CA ALA A 118 -13.32 2.90 0.77
C ALA A 118 -13.80 3.05 2.22
N LYS A 119 -14.41 1.99 2.76
CA LYS A 119 -14.87 1.96 4.16
C LYS A 119 -13.68 1.92 5.10
N VAL A 120 -13.88 2.31 6.37
CA VAL A 120 -12.86 2.19 7.42
C VAL A 120 -12.37 0.74 7.49
N HIS A 121 -11.07 0.56 7.40
CA HIS A 121 -10.40 -0.75 7.46
C HIS A 121 -8.92 -0.57 7.81
N ASN A 122 -8.22 -1.69 8.01
CA ASN A 122 -6.78 -1.76 8.12
C ASN A 122 -6.26 -2.99 7.36
N HIS A 123 -4.95 -3.16 7.31
CA HIS A 123 -4.30 -4.26 6.60
C HIS A 123 -3.53 -5.20 7.54
N TRP A 124 -3.94 -5.27 8.83
CA TRP A 124 -3.36 -6.28 9.73
C TRP A 124 -3.53 -7.69 9.13
N PRO A 125 -2.52 -8.59 9.14
CA PRO A 125 -1.25 -8.53 9.91
C PRO A 125 -0.04 -7.95 9.17
N SER A 126 -0.18 -7.31 8.03
CA SER A 126 0.95 -6.66 7.36
C SER A 126 1.59 -5.61 8.26
N LEU A 127 2.88 -5.29 8.04
CA LEU A 127 3.59 -4.29 8.84
C LEU A 127 3.36 -2.87 8.37
N TRP A 128 3.57 -2.64 7.07
CA TRP A 128 3.40 -1.35 6.43
C TRP A 128 2.42 -1.44 5.29
N SER A 129 1.64 -0.40 5.12
CA SER A 129 0.82 -0.16 3.95
C SER A 129 1.28 1.10 3.25
N TYR A 130 1.04 1.17 1.97
CA TYR A 130 1.32 2.36 1.18
C TYR A 130 0.23 2.59 0.15
N THR A 131 0.11 3.84 -0.25
CA THR A 131 -0.68 4.22 -1.42
C THR A 131 0.07 5.29 -2.21
N TYR A 132 0.06 5.15 -3.52
CA TYR A 132 0.68 6.07 -4.46
C TYR A 132 -0.41 6.69 -5.35
N CYS A 133 -0.36 8.00 -5.51
CA CYS A 133 -1.32 8.72 -6.32
C CYS A 133 -0.81 8.85 -7.76
N ILE A 134 -1.44 8.10 -8.67
CA ILE A 134 -1.16 8.16 -10.11
C ILE A 134 -1.81 9.40 -10.70
N PHE A 135 -3.10 9.65 -10.36
CA PHE A 135 -3.80 10.85 -10.78
C PHE A 135 -4.85 11.28 -9.73
N ALA A 136 -4.78 12.52 -9.31
CA ALA A 136 -5.81 13.18 -8.51
C ALA A 136 -5.73 14.71 -8.66
N CYS A 137 -6.86 15.39 -8.50
CA CYS A 137 -6.92 16.84 -8.32
C CYS A 137 -7.01 17.19 -6.82
N GLU A 138 -6.90 18.46 -6.49
CA GLU A 138 -6.97 18.98 -5.11
C GLU A 138 -8.32 18.76 -4.42
N ASN A 139 -9.41 18.55 -5.20
CA ASN A 139 -10.76 18.28 -4.71
C ASN A 139 -11.06 16.79 -4.59
N CYS A 140 -10.15 15.90 -4.98
CA CYS A 140 -10.33 14.46 -4.81
C CYS A 140 -10.38 14.08 -3.33
N SER A 141 -11.12 12.97 -3.05
CA SER A 141 -11.26 12.47 -1.68
C SER A 141 -9.90 12.20 -1.04
N PRO A 142 -9.69 12.67 0.20
CA PRO A 142 -8.48 12.40 0.94
C PRO A 142 -8.40 10.96 1.43
N LEU A 143 -7.19 10.55 1.84
CA LEU A 143 -7.00 9.40 2.72
C LEU A 143 -7.14 9.89 4.16
N VAL A 144 -8.10 9.32 4.91
CA VAL A 144 -8.43 9.75 6.28
C VAL A 144 -8.06 8.64 7.25
N PHE A 145 -7.42 9.00 8.35
CA PHE A 145 -7.08 8.15 9.48
C PHE A 145 -7.93 8.54 10.70
N PRO A 146 -9.16 7.99 10.83
CA PRO A 146 -10.16 8.50 11.78
C PRO A 146 -9.80 8.26 13.24
N ASN A 147 -9.01 7.22 13.54
CA ASN A 147 -8.62 6.83 14.90
C ASN A 147 -7.22 7.32 15.28
N ALA A 148 -6.67 8.25 14.52
CA ALA A 148 -5.55 9.05 14.97
C ALA A 148 -5.99 9.91 16.17
N ASN A 149 -5.07 10.22 17.12
CA ASN A 149 -5.39 11.08 18.27
C ASN A 149 -6.00 12.41 17.84
N GLU A 150 -5.50 12.94 16.73
CA GLU A 150 -6.18 13.97 15.95
C GLU A 150 -6.46 13.36 14.58
N PRO A 151 -7.70 13.38 14.08
CA PRO A 151 -8.02 12.83 12.77
C PRO A 151 -7.08 13.41 11.70
N LEU A 152 -6.28 12.55 11.10
CA LEU A 152 -5.35 12.94 10.05
C LEU A 152 -6.02 12.74 8.70
N SER A 153 -6.01 13.78 7.87
CA SER A 153 -6.51 13.73 6.51
C SER A 153 -5.40 14.16 5.54
N VAL A 154 -5.11 13.31 4.56
CA VAL A 154 -4.10 13.58 3.55
C VAL A 154 -4.76 13.68 2.18
N THR A 155 -4.81 14.89 1.63
CA THR A 155 -5.28 15.11 0.26
C THR A 155 -4.26 14.54 -0.73
N PRO A 156 -4.65 13.63 -1.63
CA PRO A 156 -3.73 13.04 -2.58
C PRO A 156 -3.25 14.09 -3.60
N LYS A 157 -1.98 13.99 -3.99
CA LYS A 157 -1.40 14.75 -5.10
C LYS A 157 -0.74 13.78 -6.05
N THR A 158 -0.87 14.00 -7.35
CA THR A 158 -0.21 13.18 -8.36
C THR A 158 1.27 13.02 -8.04
N SER A 159 1.79 11.81 -8.17
CA SER A 159 3.16 11.39 -7.80
C SER A 159 3.49 11.46 -6.31
N GLN A 160 2.48 11.54 -5.45
CA GLN A 160 2.65 11.47 -4.00
C GLN A 160 2.47 10.06 -3.50
N ILE A 161 3.38 9.61 -2.63
CA ILE A 161 3.28 8.35 -1.90
C ILE A 161 3.04 8.61 -0.41
N ILE A 162 2.14 7.81 0.16
CA ILE A 162 1.82 7.81 1.59
C ILE A 162 2.16 6.42 2.12
N VAL A 163 3.04 6.33 3.11
CA VAL A 163 3.45 5.08 3.77
C VAL A 163 3.05 5.16 5.23
N PHE A 164 2.38 4.14 5.73
CA PHE A 164 1.82 4.11 7.09
C PHE A 164 1.77 2.68 7.65
N PRO A 165 1.75 2.50 8.98
CA PRO A 165 1.60 1.19 9.60
C PRO A 165 0.30 0.52 9.20
N SER A 166 0.33 -0.74 8.81
CA SER A 166 -0.83 -1.49 8.29
C SER A 166 -1.97 -1.65 9.28
N TRP A 167 -1.70 -1.59 10.60
CA TRP A 167 -2.72 -1.63 11.64
C TRP A 167 -3.52 -0.32 11.77
N LEU A 168 -3.03 0.78 11.19
CA LEU A 168 -3.70 2.08 11.28
C LEU A 168 -4.96 2.07 10.43
N GLN A 169 -6.11 2.28 11.08
CA GLN A 169 -7.39 2.36 10.40
C GLN A 169 -7.45 3.58 9.48
N HIS A 170 -7.94 3.36 8.27
CA HIS A 170 -8.07 4.40 7.27
C HIS A 170 -9.29 4.19 6.38
N GLU A 171 -9.71 5.25 5.76
CA GLU A 171 -10.85 5.28 4.83
C GLU A 171 -10.62 6.29 3.70
N VAL A 172 -11.40 6.15 2.65
CA VAL A 172 -11.54 7.15 1.58
C VAL A 172 -13.01 7.55 1.50
N PRO A 173 -13.39 8.78 1.84
CA PRO A 173 -14.75 9.29 1.67
C PRO A 173 -15.22 9.20 0.21
N LYS A 174 -16.53 9.35 0.00
CA LYS A 174 -17.09 9.33 -1.36
C LYS A 174 -16.41 10.34 -2.27
N HIS A 175 -15.92 9.85 -3.41
CA HIS A 175 -15.24 10.66 -4.42
C HIS A 175 -16.19 11.70 -5.02
N PRO A 176 -15.90 13.01 -4.94
CA PRO A 176 -16.83 14.04 -5.35
C PRO A 176 -16.73 14.43 -6.83
N CYS A 177 -15.57 14.18 -7.47
CA CYS A 177 -15.26 14.67 -8.80
C CYS A 177 -15.89 13.80 -9.91
N ASP A 178 -16.12 14.40 -11.08
CA ASP A 178 -16.63 13.71 -12.26
C ASP A 178 -15.52 12.96 -13.04
N HIS A 179 -14.25 13.22 -12.73
CA HIS A 179 -13.09 12.49 -13.25
C HIS A 179 -12.65 11.38 -12.30
N ASP A 180 -11.88 10.42 -12.82
CA ASP A 180 -11.33 9.33 -12.03
C ASP A 180 -10.26 9.81 -11.04
N ARG A 181 -10.19 9.19 -9.87
CA ARG A 181 -9.06 9.23 -8.95
C ARG A 181 -8.33 7.88 -9.04
N ILE A 182 -7.08 7.89 -9.49
CA ILE A 182 -6.33 6.68 -9.82
C ILE A 182 -5.19 6.50 -8.83
N MET A 183 -5.17 5.35 -8.18
CA MET A 183 -4.24 5.04 -7.10
C MET A 183 -3.63 3.66 -7.30
N LEU A 184 -2.44 3.49 -6.76
CA LEU A 184 -1.82 2.20 -6.50
C LEU A 184 -1.67 2.04 -4.99
N SER A 185 -1.95 0.87 -4.46
CA SER A 185 -1.78 0.55 -3.04
C SER A 185 -1.12 -0.81 -2.86
N GLY A 186 -0.55 -1.05 -1.69
CA GLY A 186 0.07 -2.33 -1.37
C GLY A 186 0.51 -2.43 0.08
N ASN A 187 1.03 -3.60 0.43
CA ASN A 187 1.49 -3.93 1.76
C ASN A 187 2.91 -4.52 1.75
N LEU A 188 3.63 -4.25 2.83
CA LEU A 188 4.95 -4.80 3.11
C LEU A 188 4.89 -5.64 4.38
N ASN A 189 5.52 -6.80 4.36
CA ASN A 189 5.59 -7.72 5.48
C ASN A 189 7.02 -8.00 5.91
N ASN A 190 7.19 -8.52 7.14
CA ASN A 190 8.43 -9.09 7.65
C ASN A 190 8.35 -10.63 7.67
N GLY A 191 7.83 -11.23 6.66
CA GLY A 191 7.78 -12.70 6.59
C GLY A 191 9.18 -13.31 6.54
N LEU A 192 9.32 -14.51 7.10
CA LEU A 192 10.29 -15.45 6.58
C LEU A 192 9.99 -15.53 5.08
N GLU A 193 11.04 -15.41 4.26
CA GLU A 193 10.95 -15.62 2.82
C GLU A 193 9.98 -16.75 2.47
N LEU A 194 8.73 -16.38 2.20
CA LEU A 194 7.80 -17.30 1.59
C LEU A 194 8.18 -17.34 0.12
N ASP A 195 9.05 -18.28 -0.24
CA ASP A 195 9.55 -18.51 -1.59
C ASP A 195 10.38 -17.35 -2.20
N ASN A 196 11.67 -17.29 -1.84
CA ASN A 196 12.66 -16.47 -2.55
C ASN A 196 12.85 -16.83 -4.04
N ASP A 197 12.24 -17.91 -4.50
CA ASP A 197 12.34 -18.37 -5.89
C ASP A 197 11.29 -17.74 -6.82
N LYS A 198 10.35 -16.97 -6.29
CA LYS A 198 9.37 -16.25 -7.13
C LYS A 198 9.91 -14.91 -7.58
N ARG A 199 10.76 -14.94 -8.62
CA ARG A 199 11.09 -13.73 -9.36
C ARG A 199 9.83 -13.19 -10.03
N PRO A 200 9.67 -11.86 -10.10
CA PRO A 200 8.62 -11.26 -10.91
C PRO A 200 8.68 -11.79 -12.35
N PHE A 201 7.55 -11.98 -12.99
CA PHE A 201 7.50 -12.49 -14.37
C PHE A 201 8.27 -11.62 -15.37
N TRP A 202 8.41 -10.32 -15.09
CA TRP A 202 9.16 -9.38 -15.92
C TRP A 202 10.69 -9.45 -15.70
N ASP A 203 11.18 -10.13 -14.65
CA ASP A 203 12.62 -10.32 -14.34
C ASP A 203 13.14 -11.71 -14.80
N THR A 204 12.42 -12.37 -15.67
CA THR A 204 12.86 -13.63 -16.26
C THR A 204 13.54 -13.39 -17.61
N ASP A 205 14.59 -14.17 -17.92
CA ASP A 205 15.34 -14.07 -19.18
C ASP A 205 14.43 -14.27 -20.42
N GLU A 206 13.26 -14.90 -20.24
CA GLU A 206 12.25 -15.09 -21.29
C GLU A 206 11.51 -13.80 -21.67
N TYR A 207 11.48 -12.80 -20.77
CA TYR A 207 10.75 -11.54 -21.01
C TYR A 207 11.60 -10.46 -21.72
N SER A 208 12.91 -10.65 -21.80
CA SER A 208 13.85 -9.65 -22.34
C SER A 208 13.72 -9.34 -23.83
N GLY A 209 12.69 -9.85 -24.52
CA GLY A 209 12.49 -9.69 -25.95
C GLY A 209 11.05 -9.51 -26.45
N SER A 210 10.02 -9.58 -25.58
CA SER A 210 8.64 -9.45 -26.05
C SER A 210 8.16 -7.99 -25.97
N THR A 211 7.81 -7.43 -27.12
CA THR A 211 7.07 -6.17 -27.26
C THR A 211 5.56 -6.36 -27.03
N GLU A 212 5.14 -7.55 -26.59
CA GLU A 212 3.74 -7.86 -26.29
C GLU A 212 3.49 -7.58 -24.81
N GLY A 213 2.38 -6.89 -24.54
CA GLY A 213 1.99 -6.46 -23.19
C GLY A 213 1.80 -7.62 -22.21
N PRO A 214 1.53 -7.31 -20.94
CA PRO A 214 1.50 -8.29 -19.85
C PRO A 214 0.54 -9.47 -20.08
N LEU A 215 0.93 -10.64 -19.58
CA LEU A 215 0.32 -11.95 -19.81
C LEU A 215 -1.14 -12.17 -19.31
N TRP A 216 -1.89 -11.14 -18.94
CA TRP A 216 -3.30 -11.33 -18.54
C TRP A 216 -4.29 -11.60 -19.69
N HIS A 217 -3.81 -11.68 -20.93
CA HIS A 217 -4.63 -12.06 -22.08
C HIS A 217 -4.72 -13.57 -22.30
N ALA A 218 -4.07 -14.38 -21.48
CA ALA A 218 -4.07 -15.83 -21.61
C ALA A 218 -4.82 -16.49 -20.45
N SER A 219 -6.16 -16.42 -20.44
CA SER A 219 -7.08 -17.47 -19.94
C SER A 219 -8.52 -16.99 -19.90
#